data_46773e41df2f2385aba9927be4e21f26
#
_entry.id   46773e41df2f2385aba9927be4e21f26
#
_cell.length_a   1.000
_cell.length_b   1.000
_cell.length_c   1.000
_cell.angle_alpha   90.00
_cell.angle_beta   90.00
_cell.angle_gamma   90.00
#
_symmetry.space_group_name_H-M   'P 1'
#
loop_
_entity.id
_entity.type
_entity.pdbx_description
1 polymer ?
#
loop_
_entity_poly.entity_id
_entity_poly.type
_entity_poly.pdbx_seq_one_letter_code
_entity_poly.pdbx_strand_id
1 'polypeptide(L)'
;MGSARTLLPAWLVSDLIRLAVTFTMALSVGWSFMQIGIPAPYLMGSLFGVWFGGALVRPLQPHLGVARWFHKPVVLGLGVLIGATFNQSVLDHADKWMVTLATMVGTTIVVTAIGYTFLRRRRGYEPRLAILCSVPGGQAEAIVMAREMVDKDYVVALFHLVRVVVVFVSTPLLLGIAEGLSLIHI
;
A
#
# COMPACT_ATOMS: atom_id res chain seq x y z
N MET A 1 -42.63 -23.56 -18.82
CA MET A 1 -41.35 -22.95 -19.16
C MET A 1 -40.98 -21.97 -18.04
N GLY A 2 -40.26 -22.42 -17.02
CA GLY A 2 -39.87 -21.64 -15.87
C GLY A 2 -38.51 -20.96 -16.18
N SER A 3 -38.49 -19.65 -16.13
CA SER A 3 -37.24 -18.85 -16.28
C SER A 3 -36.31 -19.16 -15.11
N ALA A 4 -35.25 -19.90 -15.35
CA ALA A 4 -34.11 -19.98 -14.45
C ALA A 4 -33.45 -18.58 -14.39
N ARG A 5 -33.98 -17.70 -13.53
CA ARG A 5 -33.25 -16.56 -13.05
C ARG A 5 -32.13 -17.11 -12.16
N THR A 6 -30.94 -17.22 -12.73
CA THR A 6 -29.70 -17.38 -11.96
C THR A 6 -29.53 -16.12 -11.12
N LEU A 7 -30.21 -16.09 -9.98
CA LEU A 7 -30.02 -15.02 -9.01
C LEU A 7 -28.59 -15.19 -8.46
N LEU A 8 -27.72 -14.31 -8.89
CA LEU A 8 -26.39 -14.19 -8.28
C LEU A 8 -26.58 -14.15 -6.76
N PRO A 9 -25.77 -14.88 -5.99
CA PRO A 9 -25.91 -14.87 -4.54
C PRO A 9 -25.74 -13.43 -4.01
N ALA A 10 -26.55 -13.06 -3.04
CA ALA A 10 -26.63 -11.69 -2.53
C ALA A 10 -25.27 -11.11 -2.09
N TRP A 11 -24.38 -11.97 -1.57
CA TRP A 11 -23.01 -11.57 -1.22
C TRP A 11 -22.19 -11.14 -2.43
N LEU A 12 -22.35 -11.79 -3.60
CA LEU A 12 -21.63 -11.45 -4.82
C LEU A 12 -22.11 -10.10 -5.36
N VAL A 13 -23.41 -9.83 -5.30
CA VAL A 13 -23.98 -8.54 -5.71
C VAL A 13 -23.44 -7.41 -4.81
N SER A 14 -23.41 -7.63 -3.50
CA SER A 14 -22.87 -6.63 -2.56
C SER A 14 -21.39 -6.35 -2.79
N ASP A 15 -20.60 -7.39 -3.08
CA ASP A 15 -19.18 -7.25 -3.38
C ASP A 15 -18.93 -6.52 -4.71
N LEU A 16 -19.74 -6.80 -5.74
CA LEU A 16 -19.67 -6.10 -7.03
C LEU A 16 -20.02 -4.62 -6.88
N ILE A 17 -21.05 -4.29 -6.09
CA ILE A 17 -21.40 -2.89 -5.80
C ILE A 17 -20.25 -2.18 -5.07
N ARG A 18 -19.65 -2.81 -4.06
CA ARG A 18 -18.47 -2.27 -3.36
C ARG A 18 -17.30 -2.02 -4.30
N LEU A 19 -17.00 -2.98 -5.17
CA LEU A 19 -15.95 -2.82 -6.17
C LEU A 19 -16.27 -1.66 -7.12
N ALA A 20 -17.49 -1.62 -7.68
CA ALA A 20 -17.90 -0.57 -8.61
C ALA A 20 -17.79 0.82 -7.97
N VAL A 21 -18.31 1.01 -6.76
CA VAL A 21 -18.25 2.28 -6.03
C VAL A 21 -16.80 2.67 -5.75
N THR A 22 -15.98 1.73 -5.28
CA THR A 22 -14.57 1.99 -4.96
C THR A 22 -13.79 2.36 -6.21
N PHE A 23 -13.96 1.63 -7.33
CA PHE A 23 -13.28 1.93 -8.59
C PHE A 23 -13.72 3.25 -9.18
N THR A 24 -15.03 3.53 -9.22
CA THR A 24 -15.55 4.80 -9.75
C THR A 24 -14.97 5.98 -8.97
N MET A 25 -14.92 5.85 -7.65
CA MET A 25 -14.37 6.88 -6.79
C MET A 25 -12.85 7.06 -6.98
N ALA A 26 -12.10 5.95 -7.02
CA ALA A 26 -10.67 5.96 -7.26
C ALA A 26 -10.32 6.59 -8.62
N LEU A 27 -11.06 6.22 -9.67
CA LEU A 27 -10.83 6.73 -11.02
C LEU A 27 -11.23 8.21 -11.16
N SER A 28 -12.35 8.64 -10.57
CA SER A 28 -12.79 10.04 -10.67
C SER A 28 -11.84 10.99 -9.95
N VAL A 29 -11.36 10.62 -8.75
CA VAL A 29 -10.38 11.43 -8.03
C VAL A 29 -9.01 11.35 -8.70
N GLY A 30 -8.61 10.19 -9.22
CA GLY A 30 -7.38 10.03 -9.99
C GLY A 30 -7.38 10.87 -11.26
N TRP A 31 -8.49 10.91 -11.98
CA TRP A 31 -8.65 11.78 -13.14
C TRP A 31 -8.56 13.26 -12.77
N SER A 32 -9.19 13.67 -11.69
CA SER A 32 -9.09 15.04 -11.17
C SER A 32 -7.64 15.41 -10.82
N PHE A 33 -6.90 14.51 -10.21
CA PHE A 33 -5.48 14.71 -9.88
C PHE A 33 -4.60 14.79 -11.14
N MET A 34 -4.95 14.04 -12.18
CA MET A 34 -4.28 14.13 -13.48
C MET A 34 -4.42 15.53 -14.10
N GLN A 35 -5.60 16.15 -13.99
CA GLN A 35 -5.84 17.51 -14.51
C GLN A 35 -5.02 18.58 -13.79
N ILE A 36 -4.67 18.33 -12.53
CA ILE A 36 -3.88 19.26 -11.70
C ILE A 36 -2.36 19.00 -11.87
N GLY A 37 -1.97 17.94 -12.60
CA GLY A 37 -0.57 17.61 -12.83
C GLY A 37 0.12 16.92 -11.64
N ILE A 38 -0.66 16.28 -10.74
CA ILE A 38 -0.09 15.53 -9.62
C ILE A 38 0.62 14.27 -10.13
N PRO A 39 1.85 13.98 -9.71
CA PRO A 39 2.56 12.76 -10.10
C PRO A 39 1.83 11.52 -9.58
N ALA A 40 1.83 10.44 -10.38
CA ALA A 40 1.09 9.21 -10.11
C ALA A 40 -0.40 9.43 -9.73
N PRO A 41 -1.20 10.14 -10.57
CA PRO A 41 -2.50 10.67 -10.20
C PRO A 41 -3.50 9.59 -9.80
N TYR A 42 -3.50 8.44 -10.46
CA TYR A 42 -4.42 7.33 -10.14
C TYR A 42 -4.05 6.62 -8.83
N LEU A 43 -2.76 6.55 -8.49
CA LEU A 43 -2.30 6.00 -7.22
C LEU A 43 -2.70 6.92 -6.06
N MET A 44 -2.44 8.21 -6.18
CA MET A 44 -2.84 9.23 -5.21
C MET A 44 -4.37 9.34 -5.12
N GLY A 45 -5.04 9.35 -6.26
CA GLY A 45 -6.50 9.44 -6.35
C GLY A 45 -7.20 8.26 -5.70
N SER A 46 -6.70 7.04 -5.90
CA SER A 46 -7.26 5.85 -5.23
C SER A 46 -7.08 5.90 -3.72
N LEU A 47 -5.90 6.31 -3.24
CA LEU A 47 -5.63 6.43 -1.82
C LEU A 47 -6.52 7.50 -1.17
N PHE A 48 -6.43 8.72 -1.67
CA PHE A 48 -7.17 9.86 -1.08
C PHE A 48 -8.66 9.79 -1.35
N GLY A 49 -9.07 9.36 -2.54
CA GLY A 49 -10.47 9.21 -2.91
C GLY A 49 -11.20 8.26 -1.97
N VAL A 50 -10.68 7.06 -1.79
CA VAL A 50 -11.30 6.06 -0.92
C VAL A 50 -11.23 6.47 0.55
N TRP A 51 -10.08 7.03 0.99
CA TRP A 51 -9.91 7.43 2.39
C TRP A 51 -10.79 8.62 2.76
N PHE A 52 -10.73 9.71 2.03
CA PHE A 52 -11.54 10.89 2.30
C PHE A 52 -13.03 10.64 2.03
N GLY A 53 -13.36 9.87 0.98
CA GLY A 53 -14.73 9.50 0.72
C GLY A 53 -15.36 8.67 1.82
N GLY A 54 -14.61 7.72 2.38
CA GLY A 54 -15.06 6.95 3.54
C GLY A 54 -15.16 7.78 4.82
N ALA A 55 -14.29 8.80 4.99
CA ALA A 55 -14.28 9.66 6.16
C ALA A 55 -15.38 10.75 6.13
N LEU A 56 -15.58 11.37 4.96
CA LEU A 56 -16.50 12.52 4.81
C LEU A 56 -17.93 12.10 4.50
N VAL A 57 -18.11 11.01 3.75
CA VAL A 57 -19.44 10.55 3.30
C VAL A 57 -19.82 9.27 4.03
N ARG A 58 -20.33 9.41 5.25
CA ARG A 58 -20.73 8.27 6.10
C ARG A 58 -21.57 7.18 5.42
N PRO A 59 -22.58 7.49 4.56
CA PRO A 59 -23.36 6.46 3.88
C PRO A 59 -22.54 5.66 2.85
N LEU A 60 -21.39 6.18 2.41
CA LEU A 60 -20.52 5.50 1.43
C LEU A 60 -19.59 4.47 2.10
N GLN A 61 -19.29 4.65 3.38
CA GLN A 61 -18.35 3.81 4.14
C GLN A 61 -18.63 2.30 4.05
N PRO A 62 -19.87 1.79 4.17
CA PRO A 62 -20.16 0.36 4.05
C PRO A 62 -20.01 -0.18 2.60
N HIS A 63 -19.99 0.73 1.61
CA HIS A 63 -19.87 0.40 0.19
C HIS A 63 -18.45 0.56 -0.36
N LEU A 64 -17.49 0.98 0.48
CA LEU A 64 -16.08 1.06 0.11
C LEU A 64 -15.35 -0.20 0.54
N GLY A 65 -14.56 -0.76 -0.37
CA GLY A 65 -13.72 -1.92 -0.08
C GLY A 65 -13.47 -2.79 -1.29
N VAL A 66 -12.48 -3.64 -1.17
CA VAL A 66 -12.10 -4.62 -2.19
C VAL A 66 -12.44 -6.02 -1.69
N ALA A 67 -13.21 -6.75 -2.47
CA ALA A 67 -13.59 -8.12 -2.16
C ALA A 67 -12.35 -9.03 -2.10
N ARG A 68 -12.29 -9.95 -1.13
CA ARG A 68 -11.14 -10.85 -0.96
C ARG A 68 -10.88 -11.73 -2.18
N TRP A 69 -11.92 -12.14 -2.87
CA TRP A 69 -11.80 -12.96 -4.08
C TRP A 69 -11.17 -12.16 -5.25
N PHE A 70 -11.40 -10.84 -5.32
CA PHE A 70 -10.81 -9.96 -6.33
C PHE A 70 -9.36 -9.60 -5.98
N HIS A 71 -9.03 -9.45 -4.70
CA HIS A 71 -7.68 -9.12 -4.25
C HIS A 71 -6.63 -10.17 -4.66
N LYS A 72 -6.98 -11.47 -4.52
CA LYS A 72 -6.05 -12.56 -4.83
C LYS A 72 -5.54 -12.58 -6.26
N PRO A 73 -6.40 -12.55 -7.32
CA PRO A 73 -5.92 -12.53 -8.69
C PRO A 73 -5.17 -11.25 -9.05
N VAL A 74 -5.50 -10.10 -8.43
CA VAL A 74 -4.76 -8.86 -8.65
C VAL A 74 -3.32 -8.99 -8.10
N VAL A 75 -3.15 -9.48 -6.89
CA VAL A 75 -1.82 -9.70 -6.30
C VAL A 75 -1.03 -10.72 -7.12
N LEU A 76 -1.68 -11.80 -7.59
CA LEU A 76 -1.04 -12.78 -8.48
C LEU A 76 -0.60 -12.14 -9.79
N GLY A 77 -1.45 -11.35 -10.41
CA GLY A 77 -1.13 -10.61 -11.64
C GLY A 77 0.04 -9.64 -11.46
N LEU A 78 0.10 -8.92 -10.34
CA LEU A 78 1.24 -8.09 -9.99
C LEU A 78 2.53 -8.91 -9.82
N GLY A 79 2.44 -10.07 -9.17
CA GLY A 79 3.57 -10.97 -9.02
C GLY A 79 4.10 -11.47 -10.37
N VAL A 80 3.21 -11.85 -11.29
CA VAL A 80 3.57 -12.25 -12.66
C VAL A 80 4.18 -11.07 -13.42
N LEU A 81 3.62 -9.88 -13.32
CA LEU A 81 4.15 -8.67 -13.96
C LEU A 81 5.56 -8.36 -13.49
N ILE A 82 5.80 -8.39 -12.18
CA ILE A 82 7.13 -8.19 -11.59
C ILE A 82 8.07 -9.32 -12.03
N GLY A 83 7.62 -10.57 -11.97
CA GLY A 83 8.42 -11.71 -12.42
C GLY A 83 8.84 -11.63 -13.88
N ALA A 84 7.96 -11.14 -14.75
CA ALA A 84 8.24 -10.96 -16.18
C ALA A 84 9.29 -9.88 -16.47
N THR A 85 9.61 -9.01 -15.53
CA THR A 85 10.71 -8.03 -15.68
C THR A 85 12.09 -8.68 -15.54
N PHE A 86 12.17 -9.88 -14.95
CA PHE A 86 13.42 -10.63 -14.83
C PHE A 86 13.73 -11.36 -16.15
N ASN A 87 14.55 -10.72 -16.95
CA ASN A 87 15.06 -11.27 -18.21
C ASN A 87 16.58 -11.50 -18.14
N GLN A 88 17.16 -12.07 -19.20
CA GLN A 88 18.58 -12.38 -19.24
C GLN A 88 19.46 -11.14 -19.00
N SER A 89 19.07 -9.98 -19.55
CA SER A 89 19.84 -8.73 -19.38
C SER A 89 19.89 -8.24 -17.93
N VAL A 90 18.87 -8.56 -17.13
CA VAL A 90 18.86 -8.26 -15.70
C VAL A 90 19.87 -9.14 -14.97
N LEU A 91 19.96 -10.42 -15.34
CA LEU A 91 20.92 -11.37 -14.75
C LEU A 91 22.35 -11.03 -15.11
N ASP A 92 22.61 -10.55 -16.33
CA ASP A 92 23.94 -10.16 -16.80
C ASP A 92 24.53 -8.96 -16.02
N HIS A 93 23.69 -8.20 -15.32
CA HIS A 93 24.09 -7.07 -14.47
C HIS A 93 23.97 -7.38 -12.98
N ALA A 94 24.04 -8.67 -12.60
CA ALA A 94 23.87 -9.11 -11.22
C ALA A 94 24.85 -8.47 -10.23
N ASP A 95 26.07 -8.13 -10.66
CA ASP A 95 27.08 -7.41 -9.90
C ASP A 95 26.57 -6.07 -9.37
N LYS A 96 25.89 -5.29 -10.22
CA LYS A 96 25.30 -4.00 -9.84
C LYS A 96 24.14 -4.16 -8.86
N TRP A 97 23.33 -5.22 -9.04
CA TRP A 97 22.21 -5.50 -8.16
C TRP A 97 22.63 -5.92 -6.76
N MET A 98 23.74 -6.66 -6.65
CA MET A 98 24.26 -7.08 -5.35
C MET A 98 24.56 -5.89 -4.43
N VAL A 99 25.17 -4.83 -4.97
CA VAL A 99 25.45 -3.60 -4.22
C VAL A 99 24.16 -2.92 -3.80
N THR A 100 23.18 -2.81 -4.71
CA THR A 100 21.88 -2.20 -4.43
C THR A 100 21.12 -2.99 -3.36
N LEU A 101 21.08 -4.31 -3.47
CA LEU A 101 20.44 -5.18 -2.48
C LEU A 101 21.12 -5.07 -1.11
N ALA A 102 22.45 -5.08 -1.06
CA ALA A 102 23.20 -4.92 0.18
C ALA A 102 22.88 -3.54 0.84
N THR A 103 22.83 -2.48 0.04
CA THR A 103 22.46 -1.15 0.51
C THR A 103 21.02 -1.11 1.03
N MET A 104 20.06 -1.73 0.33
CA MET A 104 18.67 -1.81 0.77
C MET A 104 18.55 -2.56 2.09
N VAL A 105 19.21 -3.72 2.24
CA VAL A 105 19.23 -4.49 3.49
C VAL A 105 19.86 -3.66 4.61
N GLY A 106 21.01 -3.05 4.36
CA GLY A 106 21.70 -2.19 5.33
C GLY A 106 20.83 -1.03 5.79
N THR A 107 20.20 -0.32 4.86
CA THR A 107 19.28 0.80 5.15
C THR A 107 18.08 0.30 5.97
N THR A 108 17.52 -0.85 5.62
CA THR A 108 16.40 -1.45 6.35
C THR A 108 16.77 -1.75 7.81
N ILE A 109 17.94 -2.33 8.03
CA ILE A 109 18.45 -2.62 9.38
C ILE A 109 18.64 -1.32 10.19
N VAL A 110 19.26 -0.31 9.57
CA VAL A 110 19.52 0.98 10.23
C VAL A 110 18.20 1.68 10.60
N VAL A 111 17.25 1.77 9.67
CA VAL A 111 15.94 2.41 9.92
C VAL A 111 15.17 1.66 10.99
N THR A 112 15.18 0.32 10.98
CA THR A 112 14.55 -0.51 12.00
C THR A 112 15.19 -0.28 13.35
N ALA A 113 16.52 -0.24 13.44
CA ALA A 113 17.25 -0.02 14.69
C ALA A 113 16.97 1.37 15.26
N ILE A 114 16.91 2.41 14.41
CA ILE A 114 16.54 3.77 14.83
C ILE A 114 15.11 3.79 15.37
N GLY A 115 14.15 3.23 14.62
CA GLY A 115 12.75 3.16 15.03
C GLY A 115 12.57 2.41 16.34
N TYR A 116 13.17 1.24 16.46
CA TYR A 116 13.16 0.43 17.68
C TYR A 116 13.73 1.20 18.88
N THR A 117 14.91 1.80 18.72
CA THR A 117 15.58 2.54 19.78
C THR A 117 14.76 3.76 20.23
N PHE A 118 14.17 4.48 19.28
CA PHE A 118 13.29 5.61 19.55
C PHE A 118 12.06 5.19 20.36
N LEU A 119 11.35 4.14 19.92
CA LEU A 119 10.15 3.64 20.58
C LEU A 119 10.44 3.11 21.97
N ARG A 120 11.56 2.41 22.15
CA ARG A 120 12.01 1.91 23.45
C ARG A 120 12.40 3.03 24.41
N ARG A 121 13.32 3.89 23.99
CA ARG A 121 13.94 4.89 24.89
C ARG A 121 13.06 6.11 25.12
N ARG A 122 12.36 6.59 24.09
CA ARG A 122 11.56 7.82 24.18
C ARG A 122 10.10 7.60 24.54
N ARG A 123 9.53 6.47 24.18
CA ARG A 123 8.12 6.14 24.41
C ARG A 123 7.88 5.03 25.42
N GLY A 124 8.91 4.34 25.85
CA GLY A 124 8.82 3.27 26.83
C GLY A 124 8.04 2.04 26.35
N TYR A 125 7.93 1.83 25.04
CA TYR A 125 7.18 0.70 24.50
C TYR A 125 7.87 -0.62 24.87
N GLU A 126 7.07 -1.66 25.08
CA GLU A 126 7.56 -3.01 25.28
C GLU A 126 8.43 -3.47 24.09
N PRO A 127 9.49 -4.30 24.31
CA PRO A 127 10.40 -4.74 23.24
C PRO A 127 9.69 -5.35 22.04
N ARG A 128 8.70 -6.22 22.30
CA ARG A 128 7.93 -6.89 21.24
C ARG A 128 7.09 -5.91 20.41
N LEU A 129 6.43 -4.98 21.10
CA LEU A 129 5.66 -3.93 20.44
C LEU A 129 6.57 -3.00 19.62
N ALA A 130 7.70 -2.59 20.18
CA ALA A 130 8.63 -1.68 19.53
C ALA A 130 9.25 -2.29 18.25
N ILE A 131 9.63 -3.57 18.26
CA ILE A 131 10.17 -4.24 17.07
C ILE A 131 9.10 -4.39 15.99
N LEU A 132 7.89 -4.85 16.33
CA LEU A 132 6.79 -5.01 15.39
C LEU A 132 6.36 -3.69 14.73
N CYS A 133 6.42 -2.57 15.46
CA CYS A 133 6.17 -1.24 14.91
C CYS A 133 7.30 -0.73 14.00
N SER A 134 8.54 -1.19 14.22
CA SER A 134 9.72 -0.66 13.54
C SER A 134 10.09 -1.40 12.25
N VAL A 135 9.78 -2.70 12.15
CA VAL A 135 10.13 -3.52 10.98
C VAL A 135 9.40 -3.01 9.72
N PRO A 136 10.12 -2.64 8.65
CA PRO A 136 9.51 -2.26 7.38
C PRO A 136 9.14 -3.49 6.57
N GLY A 137 7.93 -3.49 6.02
CA GLY A 137 7.39 -4.61 5.22
C GLY A 137 6.54 -5.59 6.03
N GLY A 138 5.93 -6.55 5.35
CA GLY A 138 5.12 -7.59 5.99
C GLY A 138 3.97 -7.06 6.86
N GLN A 139 3.25 -6.02 6.41
CA GLN A 139 2.21 -5.38 7.23
C GLN A 139 1.16 -6.37 7.74
N ALA A 140 0.68 -7.26 6.86
CA ALA A 140 -0.34 -8.23 7.23
C ALA A 140 0.20 -9.22 8.26
N GLU A 141 1.42 -9.71 8.04
CA GLU A 141 2.12 -10.65 8.90
C GLU A 141 2.43 -10.01 10.26
N ALA A 142 2.92 -8.77 10.26
CA ALA A 142 3.22 -8.04 11.50
C ALA A 142 1.95 -7.83 12.35
N ILE A 143 0.80 -7.53 11.73
CA ILE A 143 -0.48 -7.38 12.44
C ILE A 143 -0.97 -8.72 12.99
N VAL A 144 -0.84 -9.81 12.22
CA VAL A 144 -1.20 -11.16 12.70
C VAL A 144 -0.34 -11.56 13.89
N MET A 145 0.98 -11.37 13.80
CA MET A 145 1.90 -11.64 14.91
C MET A 145 1.61 -10.75 16.13
N ALA A 146 1.26 -9.48 15.90
CA ALA A 146 0.94 -8.57 16.97
C ALA A 146 -0.25 -9.05 17.83
N ARG A 147 -1.30 -9.58 17.19
CA ARG A 147 -2.47 -10.14 17.89
C ARG A 147 -2.14 -11.29 18.84
N GLU A 148 -1.09 -12.03 18.55
CA GLU A 148 -0.65 -13.17 19.38
C GLU A 148 0.39 -12.77 20.44
N MET A 149 1.12 -11.66 20.22
CA MET A 149 2.31 -11.34 21.00
C MET A 149 2.18 -10.09 21.89
N VAL A 150 1.23 -9.20 21.61
CA VAL A 150 1.10 -7.91 22.31
C VAL A 150 -0.36 -7.52 22.52
N ASP A 151 -0.67 -6.89 23.65
CA ASP A 151 -2.04 -6.46 23.97
C ASP A 151 -2.52 -5.29 23.13
N LYS A 152 -1.58 -4.51 22.57
CA LYS A 152 -1.86 -3.28 21.79
C LYS A 152 -1.57 -3.47 20.30
N ASP A 153 -2.15 -4.52 19.70
CA ASP A 153 -1.97 -4.84 18.27
C ASP A 153 -2.39 -3.70 17.33
N TYR A 154 -3.42 -2.91 17.71
CA TYR A 154 -3.86 -1.74 16.96
C TYR A 154 -2.77 -0.68 16.77
N VAL A 155 -1.82 -0.58 17.71
CA VAL A 155 -0.68 0.34 17.60
C VAL A 155 0.22 -0.08 16.44
N VAL A 156 0.50 -1.38 16.31
CA VAL A 156 1.28 -1.92 15.19
C VAL A 156 0.58 -1.61 13.87
N ALA A 157 -0.72 -1.90 13.78
CA ALA A 157 -1.51 -1.60 12.60
C ALA A 157 -1.46 -0.10 12.23
N LEU A 158 -1.57 0.79 13.22
CA LEU A 158 -1.50 2.23 13.01
C LEU A 158 -0.12 2.70 12.50
N PHE A 159 0.98 2.20 13.08
CA PHE A 159 2.33 2.54 12.62
C PHE A 159 2.56 2.11 11.17
N HIS A 160 2.13 0.89 10.82
CA HIS A 160 2.23 0.41 9.45
C HIS A 160 1.37 1.22 8.47
N LEU A 161 0.13 1.55 8.86
CA LEU A 161 -0.76 2.37 8.04
C LEU A 161 -0.17 3.76 7.77
N VAL A 162 0.26 4.47 8.83
CA VAL A 162 0.86 5.81 8.70
C VAL A 162 2.10 5.76 7.80
N ARG A 163 2.97 4.77 7.99
CA ARG A 163 4.15 4.59 7.13
C ARG A 163 3.76 4.39 5.66
N VAL A 164 2.80 3.51 5.37
CA VAL A 164 2.32 3.29 4.01
C VAL A 164 1.81 4.59 3.41
N VAL A 165 0.97 5.33 4.11
CA VAL A 165 0.43 6.62 3.65
C VAL A 165 1.58 7.61 3.38
N VAL A 166 2.53 7.75 4.30
CA VAL A 166 3.67 8.65 4.14
C VAL A 166 4.51 8.28 2.91
N VAL A 167 4.84 6.99 2.73
CA VAL A 167 5.63 6.54 1.58
C VAL A 167 4.87 6.76 0.27
N PHE A 168 3.59 6.40 0.21
CA PHE A 168 2.77 6.55 -0.99
C PHE A 168 2.57 8.02 -1.40
N VAL A 169 2.55 8.93 -0.45
CA VAL A 169 2.44 10.38 -0.71
C VAL A 169 3.79 10.99 -1.05
N SER A 170 4.83 10.68 -0.28
CA SER A 170 6.15 11.30 -0.45
C SER A 170 6.88 10.82 -1.70
N THR A 171 6.77 9.55 -2.07
CA THR A 171 7.52 9.00 -3.21
C THR A 171 7.18 9.67 -4.54
N PRO A 172 5.92 9.79 -4.97
CA PRO A 172 5.59 10.47 -6.22
C PRO A 172 5.95 11.96 -6.19
N LEU A 173 5.80 12.62 -5.03
CA LEU A 173 6.17 14.03 -4.89
C LEU A 173 7.67 14.24 -5.04
N LEU A 174 8.48 13.40 -4.40
CA LEU A 174 9.94 13.45 -4.52
C LEU A 174 10.42 13.15 -5.93
N LEU A 175 9.81 12.16 -6.60
CA LEU A 175 10.12 11.86 -7.99
C LEU A 175 9.74 13.03 -8.91
N GLY A 176 8.58 13.63 -8.75
CA GLY A 176 8.17 14.79 -9.54
C GLY A 176 9.10 15.99 -9.36
N ILE A 177 9.60 16.23 -8.14
CA ILE A 177 10.61 17.27 -7.88
C ILE A 177 11.95 16.91 -8.54
N ALA A 178 12.39 15.66 -8.43
CA ALA A 178 13.65 15.19 -9.00
C ALA A 178 13.63 15.27 -10.54
N GLU A 179 12.54 14.88 -11.18
CA GLU A 179 12.37 15.00 -12.63
C GLU A 179 12.30 16.48 -13.07
N GLY A 180 11.59 17.33 -12.33
CA GLY A 180 11.55 18.76 -12.59
C GLY A 180 12.92 19.43 -12.47
N LEU A 181 13.74 19.04 -11.51
CA LEU A 181 15.12 19.50 -11.39
C LEU A 181 16.02 18.99 -12.53
N SER A 182 15.78 17.77 -13.02
CA SER A 182 16.52 17.20 -14.16
C SER A 182 16.27 17.99 -15.46
N LEU A 183 15.05 18.48 -15.67
CA LEU A 183 14.69 19.29 -16.85
C LEU A 183 15.28 20.70 -16.84
N ILE A 184 15.65 21.23 -15.68
CA ILE A 184 16.28 22.55 -15.54
C ILE A 184 17.79 22.50 -15.87
N HIS A 185 18.39 21.31 -15.85
CA HIS A 185 19.83 21.10 -16.11
C HIS A 185 20.16 20.65 -17.56
N ILE A 186 19.17 20.59 -18.45
CA ILE A 186 19.33 20.39 -19.88
C ILE A 186 19.06 21.71 -20.61
#